data_8208432e9f384eb0d47d28f4c858b238
#
_entry.id   8208432e9f384eb0d47d28f4c858b238
#
_cell.length_a   1.000
_cell.length_b   1.000
_cell.length_c   1.000
_cell.angle_alpha   90.00
_cell.angle_beta   90.00
_cell.angle_gamma   90.00
#
_symmetry.space_group_name_H-M   'P 1'
#
loop_
_entity.id
_entity.type
_entity.pdbx_description
1 polymer ?
#
loop_
_entity_poly.entity_id
_entity_poly.type
_entity_poly.pdbx_seq_one_letter_code
_entity_poly.pdbx_strand_id
1 'polypeptide(L)'
;ASELKMGSSIGGIVIDKEKYLVVQDGKELNLPKKEFELLALLISKPGRVFTREIILNTIWGNDVVVGDRTIDVHIRKLREKIGSKFIKTIKGVGYKFEAK
;
A
#
# COMPACT_ATOMS: atom_id res chain seq x y z
N ALA A 1 -22.67 10.86 -4.99
CA ALA A 1 -22.49 10.02 -4.97
C ALA A 1 -21.55 9.38 -5.64
N SER A 2 -21.36 9.45 -6.44
CA SER A 2 -20.61 8.84 -7.13
C SER A 2 -19.35 8.86 -6.75
N GLU A 3 -18.99 9.58 -6.06
CA GLU A 3 -17.84 9.61 -5.65
C GLU A 3 -17.33 8.42 -5.26
N LEU A 4 -17.99 7.61 -4.92
CA LEU A 4 -17.53 6.45 -4.51
C LEU A 4 -16.66 5.87 -5.31
N LYS A 5 -16.58 6.10 -6.41
CA LYS A 5 -15.85 5.44 -7.25
C LYS A 5 -14.49 5.80 -7.17
N MET A 6 -14.02 6.64 -6.45
CA MET A 6 -12.74 6.94 -6.47
C MET A 6 -11.90 6.00 -5.87
N GLY A 7 -11.76 4.95 -5.93
CA GLY A 7 -10.84 4.00 -5.38
C GLY A 7 -11.30 3.58 -4.02
N SER A 8 -10.42 3.13 -3.17
CA SER A 8 -10.79 2.56 -1.90
C SER A 8 -10.73 3.57 -0.79
N SER A 9 -11.58 3.41 0.19
CA SER A 9 -11.57 4.27 1.34
C SER A 9 -11.67 3.36 2.55
N ILE A 10 -10.59 3.15 3.26
CA ILE A 10 -10.56 2.25 4.39
C ILE A 10 -9.77 2.87 5.50
N GLY A 11 -10.31 2.87 6.71
CA GLY A 11 -9.61 3.40 7.86
C GLY A 11 -9.29 4.87 7.75
N GLY A 12 -10.09 5.63 7.03
CA GLY A 12 -9.85 7.04 6.82
C GLY A 12 -8.87 7.31 5.69
N ILE A 13 -8.41 6.28 4.99
CA ILE A 13 -7.45 6.44 3.90
C ILE A 13 -8.18 6.30 2.58
N VAL A 14 -8.02 7.28 1.71
CA VAL A 14 -8.64 7.28 0.40
C VAL A 14 -7.54 7.24 -0.64
N ILE A 15 -7.65 6.36 -1.61
CA ILE A 15 -6.68 6.23 -2.68
C ILE A 15 -7.29 6.73 -3.99
N ASP A 16 -6.61 7.67 -4.63
CA ASP A 16 -7.06 8.18 -5.93
C ASP A 16 -6.02 7.73 -6.94
N LYS A 17 -6.35 6.69 -7.70
CA LYS A 17 -5.39 6.14 -8.64
C LYS A 17 -5.15 7.01 -9.86
N GLU A 18 -6.09 7.87 -10.17
CA GLU A 18 -5.87 8.74 -11.32
C GLU A 18 -4.87 9.83 -11.00
N LYS A 19 -4.85 10.29 -9.79
CA LYS A 19 -3.95 11.36 -9.43
C LYS A 19 -2.76 10.87 -8.63
N TYR A 20 -2.67 9.60 -8.39
CA TYR A 20 -1.61 8.99 -7.56
C TYR A 20 -1.56 9.72 -6.22
N LEU A 21 -2.73 9.93 -5.65
CA LEU A 21 -2.83 10.70 -4.43
C LEU A 21 -3.45 9.86 -3.31
N VAL A 22 -2.95 10.03 -2.11
CA VAL A 22 -3.50 9.36 -0.96
C VAL A 22 -3.94 10.44 0.01
N VAL A 23 -5.15 10.31 0.55
CA VAL A 23 -5.65 11.24 1.54
C VAL A 23 -5.96 10.45 2.80
N GLN A 24 -5.43 10.87 3.93
CA GLN A 24 -5.68 10.18 5.17
C GLN A 24 -6.26 11.19 6.17
N ASP A 25 -7.48 10.97 6.60
CA ASP A 25 -8.18 11.83 7.54
C ASP A 25 -8.15 13.28 7.09
N GLY A 26 -8.36 13.48 5.80
CA GLY A 26 -8.42 14.84 5.25
C GLY A 26 -7.08 15.42 4.88
N LYS A 27 -5.98 14.70 5.10
CA LYS A 27 -4.67 15.22 4.75
C LYS A 27 -4.12 14.50 3.55
N GLU A 28 -3.59 15.25 2.60
CA GLU A 28 -3.01 14.66 1.42
C GLU A 28 -1.61 14.18 1.70
N LEU A 29 -1.28 13.00 1.26
CA LEU A 29 0.03 12.45 1.44
C LEU A 29 0.66 12.24 0.08
N ASN A 30 1.89 12.70 -0.10
CA ASN A 30 2.57 12.53 -1.36
C ASN A 30 3.45 11.31 -1.23
N LEU A 31 3.20 10.30 -2.02
CA LEU A 31 3.98 9.09 -1.98
C LEU A 31 4.68 8.89 -3.32
N PRO A 32 5.92 8.41 -3.31
CA PRO A 32 6.56 8.02 -4.55
C PRO A 32 5.71 6.96 -5.23
N LYS A 33 5.84 6.85 -6.54
CA LYS A 33 5.00 5.96 -7.32
C LYS A 33 4.97 4.54 -6.77
N LYS A 34 6.10 3.96 -6.43
CA LYS A 34 6.11 2.58 -5.96
C LYS A 34 5.46 2.44 -4.58
N GLU A 35 5.62 3.43 -3.72
CA GLU A 35 4.98 3.38 -2.42
C GLU A 35 3.47 3.48 -2.59
N PHE A 36 3.03 4.34 -3.51
CA PHE A 36 1.61 4.48 -3.78
C PHE A 36 1.04 3.16 -4.30
N GLU A 37 1.73 2.53 -5.25
CA GLU A 37 1.24 1.30 -5.84
C GLU A 37 1.21 0.18 -4.80
N LEU A 38 2.17 0.14 -3.90
CA LEU A 38 2.21 -0.87 -2.88
C LEU A 38 1.02 -0.68 -1.91
N LEU A 39 0.77 0.55 -1.51
CA LEU A 39 -0.34 0.81 -0.61
C LEU A 39 -1.67 0.48 -1.30
N ALA A 40 -1.81 0.85 -2.56
CA ALA A 40 -3.03 0.58 -3.29
C ALA A 40 -3.28 -0.93 -3.40
N LEU A 41 -2.21 -1.69 -3.61
CA LEU A 41 -2.34 -3.14 -3.71
C LEU A 41 -2.83 -3.70 -2.37
N LEU A 42 -2.23 -3.29 -1.27
CA LEU A 42 -2.62 -3.81 0.02
C LEU A 42 -4.04 -3.42 0.39
N ILE A 43 -4.44 -2.18 0.07
CA ILE A 43 -5.77 -1.72 0.40
C ILE A 43 -6.83 -2.39 -0.47
N SER A 44 -6.48 -2.82 -1.66
CA SER A 44 -7.46 -3.41 -2.56
C SER A 44 -8.09 -4.65 -1.95
N LYS A 45 -7.40 -5.34 -1.04
CA LYS A 45 -7.96 -6.50 -0.38
C LYS A 45 -7.55 -6.46 1.08
N PRO A 46 -8.25 -5.70 1.90
CA PRO A 46 -7.90 -5.57 3.30
C PRO A 46 -7.98 -6.92 4.00
N GLY A 47 -7.04 -7.18 4.85
CA GLY A 47 -7.02 -8.43 5.58
C GLY A 47 -6.36 -9.58 4.85
N ARG A 48 -6.10 -9.40 3.54
CA ARG A 48 -5.48 -10.47 2.80
C ARG A 48 -3.97 -10.34 2.90
N VAL A 49 -3.28 -11.46 3.08
CA VAL A 49 -1.83 -11.45 3.13
C VAL A 49 -1.28 -11.49 1.73
N PHE A 50 -0.40 -10.55 1.40
CA PHE A 50 0.27 -10.53 0.11
C PHE A 50 1.70 -10.97 0.37
N THR A 51 2.15 -12.01 -0.31
CA THR A 51 3.52 -12.49 -0.14
C THR A 51 4.48 -11.54 -0.81
N ARG A 52 5.74 -11.60 -0.42
CA ARG A 52 6.74 -10.75 -1.05
C ARG A 52 6.80 -11.01 -2.54
N GLU A 53 6.63 -12.25 -2.94
CA GLU A 53 6.69 -12.60 -4.34
C GLU A 53 5.56 -11.94 -5.11
N ILE A 54 4.34 -11.95 -4.57
CA ILE A 54 3.20 -11.33 -5.23
C ILE A 54 3.44 -9.83 -5.33
N ILE A 55 3.96 -9.22 -4.27
CA ILE A 55 4.20 -7.79 -4.26
C ILE A 55 5.26 -7.44 -5.31
N LEU A 56 6.35 -8.19 -5.36
CA LEU A 56 7.39 -7.90 -6.32
C LEU A 56 6.86 -8.06 -7.75
N ASN A 57 6.14 -9.12 -8.02
CA ASN A 57 5.66 -9.34 -9.37
C ASN A 57 4.61 -8.29 -9.77
N THR A 58 3.78 -7.85 -8.84
CA THR A 58 2.73 -6.90 -9.17
C THR A 58 3.26 -5.49 -9.34
N ILE A 59 4.16 -5.07 -8.47
CA ILE A 59 4.61 -3.69 -8.46
C ILE A 59 5.85 -3.49 -9.34
N TRP A 60 6.82 -4.39 -9.25
CA TRP A 60 8.04 -4.24 -10.00
C TRP A 60 8.09 -5.10 -11.26
N GLY A 61 7.36 -6.17 -11.29
CA GLY A 61 7.33 -7.01 -12.47
C GLY A 61 8.68 -7.61 -12.75
N ASN A 62 9.01 -7.74 -14.02
CA ASN A 62 10.27 -8.32 -14.39
C ASN A 62 11.29 -7.28 -14.75
N ASP A 63 10.95 -6.02 -14.61
CA ASP A 63 11.84 -4.98 -15.04
C ASP A 63 13.03 -4.81 -14.16
N VAL A 64 12.97 -5.15 -12.93
CA VAL A 64 14.02 -4.86 -12.02
C VAL A 64 14.36 -6.05 -11.18
N VAL A 65 15.61 -6.29 -10.97
CA VAL A 65 16.02 -7.36 -10.10
C VAL A 65 16.23 -6.71 -8.75
N VAL A 66 15.32 -6.91 -7.84
CA VAL A 66 15.41 -6.31 -6.53
C VAL A 66 15.31 -7.37 -5.48
N GLY A 67 15.85 -7.13 -4.34
CA GLY A 67 15.79 -8.08 -3.26
C GLY A 67 14.64 -7.79 -2.34
N ASP A 68 14.44 -8.64 -1.37
CA ASP A 68 13.35 -8.47 -0.43
C ASP A 68 13.49 -7.17 0.34
N ARG A 69 14.66 -6.64 0.49
CA ARG A 69 14.81 -5.42 1.23
C ARG A 69 14.12 -4.26 0.60
N THR A 70 13.95 -4.26 -0.71
CA THR A 70 13.27 -3.16 -1.38
C THR A 70 11.85 -3.04 -0.84
N ILE A 71 11.19 -4.16 -0.64
CA ILE A 71 9.83 -4.15 -0.12
C ILE A 71 9.86 -3.63 1.31
N ASP A 72 10.79 -4.12 2.13
CA ASP A 72 10.83 -3.72 3.52
C ASP A 72 11.03 -2.21 3.67
N VAL A 73 11.87 -1.62 2.83
CA VAL A 73 12.11 -0.19 2.88
C VAL A 73 10.81 0.56 2.54
N HIS A 74 10.11 0.12 1.50
CA HIS A 74 8.88 0.79 1.11
C HIS A 74 7.80 0.63 2.18
N ILE A 75 7.72 -0.53 2.81
CA ILE A 75 6.75 -0.75 3.87
C ILE A 75 7.08 0.15 5.06
N ARG A 76 8.35 0.28 5.40
CA ARG A 76 8.72 1.12 6.52
C ARG A 76 8.32 2.57 6.25
N LYS A 77 8.56 3.07 5.04
CA LYS A 77 8.24 4.44 4.72
C LYS A 77 6.72 4.65 4.74
N LEU A 78 5.96 3.67 4.27
CA LEU A 78 4.52 3.78 4.31
C LEU A 78 4.04 3.83 5.76
N ARG A 79 4.60 2.99 6.62
CA ARG A 79 4.20 2.99 8.00
C ARG A 79 4.48 4.34 8.67
N GLU A 80 5.55 4.98 8.28
CA GLU A 80 5.88 6.28 8.85
C GLU A 80 4.87 7.33 8.41
N LYS A 81 4.32 7.18 7.21
CA LYS A 81 3.41 8.17 6.69
C LYS A 81 1.96 7.95 7.09
N ILE A 82 1.50 6.71 7.11
CA ILE A 82 0.10 6.45 7.41
C ILE A 82 -0.13 5.83 8.77
N GLY A 83 0.93 5.38 9.43
CA GLY A 83 0.79 4.76 10.74
C GLY A 83 1.10 3.29 10.69
N SER A 84 1.85 2.80 11.65
CA SER A 84 2.28 1.42 11.63
C SER A 84 1.13 0.45 11.91
N LYS A 85 0.03 0.93 12.46
CA LYS A 85 -1.06 0.03 12.78
C LYS A 85 -1.79 -0.47 11.56
N PHE A 86 -1.65 0.19 10.40
CA PHE A 86 -2.39 -0.24 9.23
C PHE A 86 -1.71 -1.36 8.46
N ILE A 87 -0.43 -1.51 8.57
CA ILE A 87 0.27 -2.53 7.80
C ILE A 87 0.90 -3.51 8.75
N LYS A 88 0.48 -4.77 8.66
CA LYS A 88 1.01 -5.80 9.53
C LYS A 88 2.00 -6.67 8.79
N THR A 89 3.06 -7.06 9.45
CA THR A 89 4.03 -7.97 8.87
C THR A 89 3.63 -9.38 9.30
N ILE A 90 3.51 -10.27 8.32
CA ILE A 90 3.25 -11.66 8.62
C ILE A 90 4.61 -12.34 8.48
N LYS A 91 5.23 -12.61 9.60
CA LYS A 91 6.59 -13.08 9.61
C LYS A 91 6.78 -14.29 8.73
N GLY A 92 7.77 -14.21 7.86
CA GLY A 92 8.06 -15.32 6.97
C GLY A 92 7.11 -15.48 5.79
N VAL A 93 6.12 -14.60 5.67
CA VAL A 93 5.14 -14.73 4.59
C VAL A 93 5.05 -13.44 3.79
N GLY A 94 4.67 -12.36 4.41
CA GLY A 94 4.52 -11.10 3.67
C GLY A 94 3.85 -10.04 4.51
N TYR A 95 2.95 -9.28 3.89
CA TYR A 95 2.33 -8.15 4.57
C TYR A 95 0.83 -8.11 4.29
N LYS A 96 0.07 -7.47 5.15
CA LYS A 96 -1.34 -7.27 4.91
C LYS A 96 -1.78 -5.94 5.47
N PHE A 97 -2.88 -5.43 4.96
CA PHE A 97 -3.42 -4.15 5.40
C PHE A 97 -4.59 -4.42 6.36
N GLU A 98 -4.58 -3.78 7.50
CA GLU A 98 -5.66 -3.90 8.45
C GLU A 98 -6.13 -2.53 8.81
N ALA A 99 -7.39 -2.24 8.57
CA ALA A 99 -7.94 -0.95 8.86
C ALA A 99 -8.70 -1.01 10.14
N LYS A 100 -8.04 -1.00 11.20
CA LYS A 100 -8.78 -1.04 12.42
C LYS A 100 -8.36 0.02 13.32
#